data_4c13ba2059a511105a1999a660bde4f7
#
_entry.id   4c13ba2059a511105a1999a660bde4f7
#
_cell.length_a   1.000
_cell.length_b   1.000
_cell.length_c   1.000
_cell.angle_alpha   90.00
_cell.angle_beta   90.00
_cell.angle_gamma   90.00
#
_symmetry.space_group_name_H-M   'P 1'
#
loop_
_entity.id
_entity.type
_entity.pdbx_description
1 polymer ?
#
loop_
_entity_poly.entity_id
_entity_poly.type
_entity_poly.pdbx_seq_one_letter_code
_entity_poly.pdbx_strand_id
1 'polypeptide(L)' 'MINLRLLEPGTRVSLSDGSTAEIVSNPKDGIWVFARYLSSPRDAALVGTEEMVFAQDIVEIRETP' A
#
# COMPACT_ATOMS: atom_id res chain seq x y z
N MET A 1 -2.07 14.23 -5.82
CA MET A 1 -2.26 13.58 -4.51
C MET A 1 -3.21 12.39 -4.64
N ILE A 2 -2.87 11.27 -4.03
CA ILE A 2 -3.71 10.08 -4.08
C ILE A 2 -4.84 10.23 -3.07
N ASN A 3 -6.08 9.99 -3.52
CA ASN A 3 -7.21 9.98 -2.62
C ASN A 3 -7.33 8.59 -1.99
N LEU A 4 -6.82 8.46 -0.76
CA LEU A 4 -6.75 7.18 -0.08
C LEU A 4 -8.13 6.55 0.14
N ARG A 5 -9.17 7.38 0.27
CA ARG A 5 -10.53 6.87 0.50
C ARG A 5 -11.07 6.03 -0.64
N LEU A 6 -10.48 6.18 -1.84
CA LEU A 6 -10.94 5.46 -3.02
C LEU A 6 -10.21 4.13 -3.24
N LEU A 7 -9.24 3.80 -2.39
CA LEU A 7 -8.48 2.56 -2.54
C LEU A 7 -9.28 1.37 -2.01
N GLU A 8 -9.59 0.45 -2.90
CA GLU A 8 -10.32 -0.76 -2.55
C GLU A 8 -9.35 -1.89 -2.19
N PRO A 9 -9.78 -2.85 -1.35
CA PRO A 9 -8.98 -4.06 -1.12
C PRO A 9 -8.63 -4.73 -2.45
N GLY A 10 -7.40 -5.21 -2.56
CA GLY A 10 -6.87 -5.81 -3.78
C GLY A 10 -6.14 -4.84 -4.68
N THR A 11 -6.28 -3.54 -4.45
CA THR A 11 -5.53 -2.54 -5.22
C THR A 11 -4.06 -2.61 -4.87
N ARG A 12 -3.19 -2.56 -5.88
CA ARG A 12 -1.75 -2.56 -5.67
C ARG A 12 -1.21 -1.14 -5.71
N VAL A 13 -0.24 -0.86 -4.85
CA VAL A 13 0.37 0.46 -4.74
C VAL A 13 1.88 0.34 -4.67
N SER A 14 2.57 1.40 -5.12
CA SER A 14 4.01 1.55 -4.93
C SER A 14 4.25 2.49 -3.77
N LEU A 15 5.23 2.18 -2.95
CA LEU A 15 5.55 2.95 -1.76
C LEU A 15 6.83 3.74 -1.96
N SER A 16 7.03 4.76 -1.12
CA SER A 16 8.15 5.69 -1.25
C SER A 16 9.51 5.03 -1.07
N ASP A 17 9.59 3.88 -0.41
CA ASP A 17 10.84 3.14 -0.23
C ASP A 17 11.14 2.16 -1.37
N GLY A 18 10.33 2.15 -2.42
CA GLY A 18 10.46 1.22 -3.54
C GLY A 18 9.71 -0.07 -3.37
N SER A 19 9.04 -0.27 -2.25
CA SER A 19 8.23 -1.46 -2.01
C SER A 19 6.94 -1.40 -2.81
N THR A 20 6.34 -2.58 -3.04
CA THR A 20 4.97 -2.67 -3.56
C THR A 20 4.12 -3.41 -2.55
N ALA A 21 2.85 -3.06 -2.49
CA ALA A 21 1.92 -3.64 -1.54
C ALA A 21 0.53 -3.72 -2.13
N GLU A 22 -0.29 -4.58 -1.53
CA GLU A 22 -1.68 -4.76 -1.92
C GLU A 22 -2.56 -4.34 -0.75
N ILE A 23 -3.56 -3.51 -1.00
CA ILE A 23 -4.48 -3.05 0.04
C ILE A 23 -5.26 -4.24 0.58
N VAL A 24 -5.24 -4.42 1.89
CA VAL A 24 -5.99 -5.48 2.57
C VAL A 24 -7.28 -4.92 3.14
N SER A 25 -7.21 -3.79 3.82
CA SER A 25 -8.38 -3.12 4.34
C SER A 25 -8.15 -1.62 4.40
N ASN A 26 -9.22 -0.87 4.27
CA ASN A 26 -9.18 0.58 4.22
C ASN A 26 -10.26 1.15 5.15
N PRO A 27 -9.88 1.75 6.29
CA PRO A 27 -10.86 2.36 7.19
C PRO A 27 -11.51 3.61 6.61
N LYS A 28 -10.98 4.11 5.48
CA LYS A 28 -11.54 5.24 4.73
C LYS A 28 -11.51 6.56 5.49
N ASP A 29 -10.55 6.71 6.38
CA ASP A 29 -10.35 7.99 7.07
C ASP A 29 -9.42 8.93 6.29
N GLY A 30 -8.81 8.45 5.20
CA GLY A 30 -7.96 9.27 4.35
C GLY A 30 -6.53 9.40 4.85
N ILE A 31 -6.16 8.70 5.92
CA ILE A 31 -4.85 8.84 6.55
C ILE A 31 -3.96 7.62 6.33
N TRP A 32 -4.51 6.41 6.49
CA TRP A 32 -3.73 5.18 6.38
C TRP A 32 -4.61 4.01 5.94
N VAL A 33 -3.95 2.94 5.49
CA VAL A 33 -4.59 1.67 5.13
C VAL A 33 -3.76 0.53 5.67
N PHE A 34 -4.36 -0.66 5.78
CA PHE A 34 -3.60 -1.89 5.97
C PHE A 34 -3.27 -2.46 4.60
N ALA A 35 -2.01 -2.85 4.41
CA ALA A 35 -1.55 -3.40 3.15
C ALA A 35 -0.61 -4.58 3.40
N ARG A 36 -0.63 -5.56 2.50
CA ARG A 36 0.30 -6.67 2.52
C ARG A 36 1.44 -6.35 1.59
N TYR A 37 2.67 -6.42 2.07
CA TYR A 37 3.84 -6.18 1.25
C TYR A 37 4.02 -7.30 0.24
N LEU A 38 4.18 -6.95 -1.03
CA LEU A 38 4.43 -7.89 -2.12
C LEU A 38 5.91 -7.93 -2.47
N SER A 39 6.60 -6.81 -2.35
CA SER A 39 8.03 -6.74 -2.55
C SER A 39 8.59 -5.61 -1.69
N SER A 40 9.81 -5.76 -1.23
CA SER A 40 10.47 -4.73 -0.43
C SER A 40 11.97 -4.80 -0.65
N PRO A 41 12.56 -3.85 -1.41
CA PRO A 41 14.01 -3.80 -1.57
C PRO A 41 14.71 -3.40 -0.28
N ARG A 42 14.00 -2.71 0.63
CA ARG A 42 14.55 -2.26 1.89
C ARG A 42 14.68 -3.40 2.90
N ASP A 43 13.70 -4.31 2.94
CA ASP A 43 13.67 -5.36 3.95
C ASP A 43 12.81 -6.52 3.45
N ALA A 44 13.49 -7.57 2.99
CA ALA A 44 12.81 -8.75 2.45
C ALA A 44 11.91 -9.43 3.47
N ALA A 45 12.16 -9.25 4.77
CA ALA A 45 11.33 -9.85 5.81
C ALA A 45 9.92 -9.25 5.86
N LEU A 46 9.71 -8.09 5.25
CA LEU A 46 8.38 -7.48 5.18
C LEU A 46 7.46 -8.18 4.18
N VAL A 47 8.03 -8.88 3.19
CA VAL A 47 7.23 -9.52 2.15
C VAL A 47 6.27 -10.54 2.76
N GLY A 48 4.99 -10.41 2.43
CA GLY A 48 3.93 -11.27 2.98
C GLY A 48 3.35 -10.77 4.29
N THR A 49 3.91 -9.74 4.90
CA THR A 49 3.36 -9.19 6.15
C THR A 49 2.33 -8.11 5.85
N GLU A 50 1.39 -7.94 6.78
CA GLU A 50 0.40 -6.87 6.72
C GLU A 50 0.84 -5.76 7.65
N GLU A 51 0.95 -4.55 7.08
CA GLU A 51 1.44 -3.39 7.81
C GLU A 51 0.54 -2.21 7.60
N MET A 52 0.56 -1.29 8.55
CA MET A 52 -0.11 0.00 8.41
C MET A 52 0.72 0.88 7.48
N VAL A 53 0.09 1.40 6.44
CA VAL A 53 0.75 2.25 5.45
C VAL A 53 0.02 3.59 5.40
N PHE A 54 0.78 4.68 5.57
CA PHE A 54 0.22 6.02 5.55
C PHE A 54 0.12 6.56 4.13
N ALA A 55 -0.88 7.42 3.89
CA ALA A 55 -1.12 8.01 2.58
C ALA A 55 0.14 8.67 2.01
N GLN A 56 0.92 9.33 2.86
CA GLN A 56 2.13 10.04 2.41
C GLN A 56 3.19 9.09 1.84
N ASP A 57 3.14 7.81 2.18
CA ASP A 57 4.10 6.83 1.69
C ASP A 57 3.66 6.15 0.40
N ILE A 58 2.44 6.37 -0.04
CA ILE A 58 1.93 5.80 -1.30
C ILE A 58 2.22 6.80 -2.41
N VAL A 59 3.07 6.40 -3.36
CA VAL A 59 3.48 7.29 -4.45
C VAL A 59 2.78 7.00 -5.77
N GLU A 60 2.22 5.80 -5.92
CA GLU A 60 1.56 5.42 -7.16
C GLU A 60 0.56 4.30 -6.92
N ILE A 61 -0.58 4.38 -7.61
CA ILE A 61 -1.53 3.27 -7.65
C ILE A 61 -1.19 2.45 -8.88
N ARG A 62 -0.98 1.15 -8.71
CA ARG A 62 -0.65 0.23 -9.79
C ARG A 62 -1.88 -0.60 -10.10
N GLU A 63 -2.47 -0.35 -11.24
CA GLU A 63 -3.63 -1.12 -11.64
C GLU A 63 -3.21 -2.53 -12.04
N THR A 64 -4.03 -3.50 -11.66
CA THR A 64 -3.81 -4.88 -12.06
C THR A 64 -4.30 -5.03 -13.49
N PRO A 65 -3.48 -5.60 -14.39
CA PRO A 65 -3.94 -5.86 -15.75
C PRO A 65 -5.09 -6.83 -15.79
#